data_b2d5db47a07cb0fa95996755496b35e4
#
_entry.id   b2d5db47a07cb0fa95996755496b35e4
#
_cell.length_a   1.000
_cell.length_b   1.000
_cell.length_c   1.000
_cell.angle_alpha   90.00
_cell.angle_beta   90.00
_cell.angle_gamma   90.00
#
_symmetry.space_group_name_H-M   'P 1'
#
loop_
_entity.id
_entity.type
_entity.pdbx_description
1 polymer ?
#
loop_
_entity_poly.entity_id
_entity_poly.type
_entity_poly.pdbx_seq_one_letter_code
_entity_poly.pdbx_strand_id
1 'polypeptide(L)'
;MRTLAHISDLHFGREDPALIRELLADLRKLEPTLVAVSGDLTQRARRRQFLAARAFLERIPCPKIVVPGNHDIPLYDPVRRFLLPLHRWRRYITADMDPFYRDAEMAVLGVNTARSLAFVNGRISDRQITLLRNRLCSIPDRTFKIVVTHHPFIPPPIPPYSIVGRAAKALAVLEECGVDLLLAGHYHLGYSDDIRSHHETIRSRILVSQAPTLSTRLRHEPAAYNVYTIDPPVLTLVVRS
;
A
#
# COMPACT_ATOMS: atom_id res chain seq x y z
N MET A 1 -8.93 10.31 -17.67
CA MET A 1 -9.35 10.30 -16.23
C MET A 1 -9.41 8.87 -15.71
N ARG A 2 -8.77 8.58 -14.58
CA ARG A 2 -8.74 7.26 -13.92
C ARG A 2 -9.19 7.37 -12.46
N THR A 3 -9.85 6.34 -11.94
CA THR A 3 -10.23 6.26 -10.53
C THR A 3 -9.46 5.13 -9.86
N LEU A 4 -8.77 5.44 -8.76
CA LEU A 4 -8.04 4.48 -7.95
C LEU A 4 -8.61 4.47 -6.54
N ALA A 5 -9.05 3.32 -6.05
CA ALA A 5 -9.40 3.12 -4.65
C ALA A 5 -8.20 2.56 -3.88
N HIS A 6 -7.86 3.17 -2.74
CA HIS A 6 -6.75 2.75 -1.89
C HIS A 6 -7.27 2.31 -0.54
N ILE A 7 -7.18 1.02 -0.28
CA ILE A 7 -7.59 0.38 0.96
C ILE A 7 -6.37 -0.19 1.69
N SER A 8 -6.41 -0.20 3.02
CA SER A 8 -5.29 -0.66 3.86
C SER A 8 -5.76 -1.30 5.15
N ASP A 9 -4.89 -2.10 5.75
CA ASP A 9 -5.02 -2.56 7.13
C ASP A 9 -6.37 -3.23 7.43
N LEU A 10 -6.75 -4.17 6.55
CA LEU A 10 -8.00 -4.95 6.65
C LEU A 10 -8.02 -5.91 7.86
N HIS A 11 -6.84 -6.39 8.27
CA HIS A 11 -6.64 -7.22 9.45
C HIS A 11 -7.65 -8.36 9.61
N PHE A 12 -7.87 -9.18 8.59
CA PHE A 12 -8.74 -10.36 8.70
C PHE A 12 -8.41 -11.18 9.95
N GLY A 13 -9.43 -11.44 10.78
CA GLY A 13 -9.33 -11.88 12.17
C GLY A 13 -9.57 -10.75 13.19
N ARG A 14 -9.77 -9.52 12.72
CA ARG A 14 -10.24 -8.32 13.40
C ARG A 14 -11.10 -7.46 12.46
N GLU A 15 -11.64 -8.07 11.43
CA GLU A 15 -12.59 -7.44 10.52
C GLU A 15 -13.94 -7.20 11.15
N ASP A 16 -14.65 -6.18 10.67
CA ASP A 16 -16.08 -6.02 10.84
C ASP A 16 -16.77 -6.53 9.56
N PRO A 17 -17.60 -7.60 9.64
CA PRO A 17 -18.28 -8.13 8.47
C PRO A 17 -19.26 -7.15 7.81
N ALA A 18 -19.83 -6.19 8.56
CA ALA A 18 -20.70 -5.16 7.98
C ALA A 18 -19.88 -4.20 7.13
N LEU A 19 -18.80 -3.67 7.69
CA LEU A 19 -17.85 -2.79 6.99
C LEU A 19 -17.29 -3.42 5.70
N ILE A 20 -16.92 -4.70 5.75
CA ILE A 20 -16.44 -5.42 4.55
C ILE A 20 -17.53 -5.54 3.48
N ARG A 21 -18.79 -5.75 3.86
CA ARG A 21 -19.90 -5.78 2.89
C ARG A 21 -20.16 -4.43 2.27
N GLU A 22 -20.16 -3.37 3.07
CA GLU A 22 -20.35 -1.98 2.64
C GLU A 22 -19.24 -1.54 1.69
N LEU A 23 -17.97 -1.80 2.06
CA LEU A 23 -16.83 -1.55 1.19
C LEU A 23 -16.97 -2.21 -0.19
N LEU A 24 -17.35 -3.49 -0.22
CA LEU A 24 -17.53 -4.19 -1.50
C LEU A 24 -18.71 -3.65 -2.31
N ALA A 25 -19.78 -3.19 -1.65
CA ALA A 25 -20.91 -2.55 -2.33
C ALA A 25 -20.50 -1.18 -2.89
N ASP A 26 -19.73 -0.41 -2.14
CA ASP A 26 -19.25 0.91 -2.57
C ASP A 26 -18.21 0.79 -3.70
N LEU A 27 -17.29 -0.16 -3.64
CA LEU A 27 -16.34 -0.44 -4.75
C LEU A 27 -17.05 -0.85 -6.04
N ARG A 28 -18.19 -1.58 -5.96
CA ARG A 28 -18.99 -1.92 -7.13
C ARG A 28 -19.68 -0.70 -7.74
N LYS A 29 -20.16 0.25 -6.91
CA LYS A 29 -20.78 1.49 -7.38
C LYS A 29 -19.74 2.48 -7.94
N LEU A 30 -18.55 2.49 -7.34
CA LEU A 30 -17.47 3.37 -7.73
C LEU A 30 -16.84 2.95 -9.06
N GLU A 31 -16.85 1.64 -9.38
CA GLU A 31 -16.21 1.05 -10.56
C GLU A 31 -14.79 1.55 -10.79
N PRO A 32 -13.89 1.44 -9.78
CA PRO A 32 -12.55 2.00 -9.90
C PRO A 32 -11.77 1.30 -11.01
N THR A 33 -10.90 2.04 -11.68
CA THR A 33 -9.96 1.48 -12.67
C THR A 33 -9.01 0.47 -12.02
N LEU A 34 -8.63 0.73 -10.76
CA LEU A 34 -7.71 -0.10 -9.98
C LEU A 34 -8.01 0.02 -8.49
N VAL A 35 -7.82 -1.07 -7.76
CA VAL A 35 -7.76 -1.06 -6.29
C VAL A 35 -6.32 -1.31 -5.83
N ALA A 36 -5.75 -0.37 -5.07
CA ALA A 36 -4.48 -0.54 -4.36
C ALA A 36 -4.76 -1.02 -2.93
N VAL A 37 -4.09 -2.11 -2.52
CA VAL A 37 -4.20 -2.69 -1.17
C VAL A 37 -2.83 -2.64 -0.53
N SER A 38 -2.63 -1.69 0.38
CA SER A 38 -1.32 -1.38 0.96
C SER A 38 -0.97 -2.20 2.21
N GLY A 39 -1.35 -3.47 2.25
CA GLY A 39 -0.84 -4.43 3.23
C GLY A 39 -1.71 -4.65 4.46
N ASP A 40 -1.17 -5.44 5.38
CA ASP A 40 -1.81 -5.90 6.60
C ASP A 40 -3.20 -6.51 6.34
N LEU A 41 -3.25 -7.44 5.34
CA LEU A 41 -4.44 -8.20 5.05
C LEU A 41 -4.87 -9.06 6.24
N THR A 42 -3.92 -9.58 7.01
CA THR A 42 -4.18 -10.50 8.11
C THR A 42 -3.76 -9.92 9.45
N GLN A 43 -4.45 -10.30 10.52
CA GLN A 43 -4.08 -9.88 11.87
C GLN A 43 -2.82 -10.60 12.40
N ARG A 44 -2.59 -11.87 12.03
CA ARG A 44 -1.50 -12.71 12.58
C ARG A 44 -1.00 -13.77 11.60
N ALA A 45 -1.07 -13.54 10.31
CA ALA A 45 -0.62 -14.45 9.26
C ALA A 45 -1.14 -15.90 9.43
N ARG A 46 -2.35 -16.10 9.98
CA ARG A 46 -2.96 -17.43 10.14
C ARG A 46 -3.60 -17.89 8.83
N ARG A 47 -3.57 -19.20 8.55
CA ARG A 47 -4.15 -19.77 7.33
C ARG A 47 -5.60 -19.31 7.10
N ARG A 48 -6.45 -19.37 8.14
CA ARG A 48 -7.86 -18.95 8.05
C ARG A 48 -8.01 -17.48 7.65
N GLN A 49 -7.11 -16.60 8.13
CA GLN A 49 -7.13 -15.18 7.84
C GLN A 49 -6.75 -14.92 6.38
N PHE A 50 -5.73 -15.60 5.86
CA PHE A 50 -5.39 -15.55 4.44
C PHE A 50 -6.50 -16.06 3.53
N LEU A 51 -7.22 -17.13 3.93
CA LEU A 51 -8.36 -17.63 3.15
C LEU A 51 -9.52 -16.61 3.13
N ALA A 52 -9.81 -15.95 4.25
CA ALA A 52 -10.80 -14.89 4.31
C ALA A 52 -10.39 -13.65 3.47
N ALA A 53 -9.13 -13.23 3.58
CA ALA A 53 -8.57 -12.15 2.77
C ALA A 53 -8.63 -12.47 1.26
N ARG A 54 -8.30 -13.71 0.88
CA ARG A 54 -8.41 -14.19 -0.50
C ARG A 54 -9.86 -14.10 -1.01
N ALA A 55 -10.82 -14.63 -0.25
CA ALA A 55 -12.24 -14.58 -0.60
C ALA A 55 -12.76 -13.14 -0.76
N PHE A 56 -12.26 -12.20 0.04
CA PHE A 56 -12.53 -10.77 -0.12
C PHE A 56 -11.93 -10.23 -1.43
N LEU A 57 -10.64 -10.45 -1.67
CA LEU A 57 -9.95 -9.96 -2.87
C LEU A 57 -10.56 -10.50 -4.16
N GLU A 58 -11.04 -11.74 -4.18
CA GLU A 58 -11.73 -12.36 -5.33
C GLU A 58 -13.07 -11.67 -5.65
N ARG A 59 -13.68 -10.96 -4.69
CA ARG A 59 -14.94 -10.21 -4.87
C ARG A 59 -14.74 -8.79 -5.41
N ILE A 60 -13.51 -8.28 -5.44
CA ILE A 60 -13.19 -6.97 -6.04
C ILE A 60 -13.24 -7.13 -7.57
N PRO A 61 -14.11 -6.37 -8.29
CA PRO A 61 -14.42 -6.63 -9.70
C PRO A 61 -13.41 -6.06 -10.70
N CYS A 62 -12.37 -5.37 -10.23
CA CYS A 62 -11.38 -4.70 -11.08
C CYS A 62 -9.95 -5.20 -10.81
N PRO A 63 -8.96 -4.81 -11.64
CA PRO A 63 -7.56 -5.04 -11.35
C PRO A 63 -7.16 -4.55 -9.96
N LYS A 64 -6.18 -5.22 -9.35
CA LYS A 64 -5.71 -4.87 -8.01
C LYS A 64 -4.20 -5.01 -7.88
N ILE A 65 -3.58 -4.07 -7.18
CA ILE A 65 -2.20 -4.14 -6.69
C ILE A 65 -2.26 -4.42 -5.20
N VAL A 66 -1.64 -5.51 -4.76
CA VAL A 66 -1.69 -5.94 -3.36
C VAL A 66 -0.28 -6.16 -2.86
N VAL A 67 0.13 -5.49 -1.79
CA VAL A 67 1.44 -5.67 -1.15
C VAL A 67 1.28 -6.19 0.28
N PRO A 68 2.24 -6.97 0.81
CA PRO A 68 2.17 -7.44 2.19
C PRO A 68 2.56 -6.37 3.20
N GLY A 69 1.93 -6.43 4.39
CA GLY A 69 2.32 -5.67 5.56
C GLY A 69 3.08 -6.53 6.59
N ASN A 70 3.45 -5.94 7.71
CA ASN A 70 4.18 -6.64 8.76
C ASN A 70 3.33 -7.70 9.49
N HIS A 71 2.01 -7.53 9.57
CA HIS A 71 1.09 -8.52 10.14
C HIS A 71 0.85 -9.74 9.23
N ASP A 72 1.23 -9.66 7.97
CA ASP A 72 1.18 -10.78 7.02
C ASP A 72 2.39 -11.72 7.16
N ILE A 73 3.37 -11.34 7.97
CA ILE A 73 4.48 -12.20 8.42
C ILE A 73 4.15 -12.81 9.79
N PRO A 74 4.34 -14.13 10.00
CA PRO A 74 4.05 -14.77 11.27
C PRO A 74 4.77 -14.10 12.45
N LEU A 75 4.03 -13.75 13.51
CA LEU A 75 4.60 -13.14 14.72
C LEU A 75 4.96 -14.19 15.78
N TYR A 76 4.09 -15.19 15.97
CA TYR A 76 4.21 -16.20 17.03
C TYR A 76 4.70 -17.57 16.53
N ASP A 77 5.27 -17.63 15.34
CA ASP A 77 5.84 -18.82 14.73
C ASP A 77 7.23 -18.46 14.22
N PRO A 78 8.24 -18.52 15.08
CA PRO A 78 9.61 -18.09 14.74
C PRO A 78 10.20 -18.90 13.59
N VAL A 79 9.90 -20.19 13.51
CA VAL A 79 10.39 -21.03 12.41
C VAL A 79 9.87 -20.50 11.07
N ARG A 80 8.55 -20.29 10.95
CA ARG A 80 7.99 -19.72 9.72
C ARG A 80 8.41 -18.28 9.49
N ARG A 81 8.54 -17.48 10.57
CA ARG A 81 8.95 -16.09 10.44
C ARG A 81 10.31 -15.93 9.77
N PHE A 82 11.27 -16.76 10.16
CA PHE A 82 12.66 -16.59 9.68
C PHE A 82 12.98 -17.45 8.45
N LEU A 83 12.41 -18.65 8.33
CA LEU A 83 12.67 -19.54 7.21
C LEU A 83 11.70 -19.40 6.05
N LEU A 84 10.42 -19.08 6.32
CA LEU A 84 9.34 -19.03 5.33
C LEU A 84 8.39 -17.83 5.54
N PRO A 85 8.90 -16.59 5.69
CA PRO A 85 8.13 -15.45 6.19
C PRO A 85 6.86 -15.14 5.38
N LEU A 86 6.92 -15.20 4.07
CA LEU A 86 5.81 -14.92 3.18
C LEU A 86 5.29 -16.16 2.42
N HIS A 87 5.55 -17.37 2.94
CA HIS A 87 5.09 -18.60 2.29
C HIS A 87 3.56 -18.65 2.16
N ARG A 88 2.82 -18.30 3.25
CA ARG A 88 1.36 -18.27 3.22
C ARG A 88 0.83 -17.16 2.31
N TRP A 89 1.46 -16.00 2.29
CA TRP A 89 1.14 -14.94 1.34
C TRP A 89 1.22 -15.45 -0.10
N ARG A 90 2.37 -16.00 -0.48
CA ARG A 90 2.59 -16.54 -1.85
C ARG A 90 1.62 -17.65 -2.22
N ARG A 91 1.20 -18.45 -1.24
CA ARG A 91 0.27 -19.57 -1.47
C ARG A 91 -1.18 -19.12 -1.61
N TYR A 92 -1.63 -18.13 -0.85
CA TYR A 92 -3.05 -17.79 -0.74
C TYR A 92 -3.42 -16.46 -1.40
N ILE A 93 -2.50 -15.51 -1.51
CA ILE A 93 -2.76 -14.19 -2.09
C ILE A 93 -2.14 -14.09 -3.48
N THR A 94 -0.81 -13.97 -3.56
CA THR A 94 -0.09 -13.91 -4.83
C THR A 94 1.37 -14.32 -4.67
N ALA A 95 1.91 -14.98 -5.70
CA ALA A 95 3.34 -15.25 -5.79
C ALA A 95 4.14 -14.03 -6.28
N ASP A 96 3.47 -13.10 -6.97
CA ASP A 96 4.07 -11.84 -7.43
C ASP A 96 4.29 -10.92 -6.23
N MET A 97 5.55 -10.58 -5.99
CA MET A 97 5.97 -9.74 -4.86
C MET A 97 6.23 -8.29 -5.28
N ASP A 98 6.19 -8.02 -6.57
CA ASP A 98 6.42 -6.73 -7.17
C ASP A 98 5.33 -6.46 -8.24
N PRO A 99 4.02 -6.52 -7.84
CA PRO A 99 2.89 -6.43 -8.75
C PRO A 99 2.89 -5.09 -9.49
N PHE A 100 2.62 -5.14 -10.79
CA PHE A 100 2.66 -3.97 -11.64
C PHE A 100 1.43 -3.88 -12.53
N TYR A 101 0.81 -2.71 -12.53
CA TYR A 101 -0.28 -2.34 -13.44
C TYR A 101 0.15 -1.15 -14.29
N ARG A 102 -0.21 -1.14 -15.57
CA ARG A 102 0.02 0.00 -16.45
C ARG A 102 -1.05 0.06 -17.52
N ASP A 103 -1.55 1.27 -17.76
CA ASP A 103 -2.34 1.63 -18.93
C ASP A 103 -1.76 2.89 -19.62
N ALA A 104 -2.54 3.56 -20.47
CA ALA A 104 -2.07 4.75 -21.19
C ALA A 104 -1.91 5.99 -20.29
N GLU A 105 -2.60 6.06 -19.15
CA GLU A 105 -2.69 7.25 -18.29
C GLU A 105 -1.98 7.06 -16.96
N MET A 106 -1.92 5.83 -16.40
CA MET A 106 -1.27 5.58 -15.11
C MET A 106 -0.44 4.30 -15.09
N ALA A 107 0.57 4.29 -14.21
CA ALA A 107 1.37 3.12 -13.88
C ALA A 107 1.46 2.97 -12.36
N VAL A 108 1.20 1.78 -11.84
CA VAL A 108 1.18 1.49 -10.40
C VAL A 108 2.07 0.30 -10.10
N LEU A 109 3.08 0.51 -9.24
CA LEU A 109 4.01 -0.52 -8.81
C LEU A 109 3.86 -0.80 -7.32
N GLY A 110 3.57 -2.03 -6.96
CA GLY A 110 3.60 -2.50 -5.59
C GLY A 110 5.01 -2.91 -5.16
N VAL A 111 5.42 -2.52 -3.95
CA VAL A 111 6.73 -2.86 -3.39
C VAL A 111 6.59 -3.44 -1.98
N ASN A 112 7.03 -4.66 -1.80
CA ASN A 112 7.04 -5.31 -0.50
C ASN A 112 8.07 -4.68 0.43
N THR A 113 7.64 -3.96 1.45
CA THR A 113 8.49 -3.39 2.50
C THR A 113 8.56 -4.21 3.78
N ALA A 114 7.71 -5.24 3.94
CA ALA A 114 7.68 -6.10 5.11
C ALA A 114 8.94 -7.01 5.18
N ARG A 115 9.50 -7.18 6.36
CA ARG A 115 10.73 -7.95 6.60
C ARG A 115 10.60 -8.83 7.84
N SER A 116 11.13 -10.05 7.77
CA SER A 116 11.13 -11.00 8.89
C SER A 116 11.89 -10.51 10.11
N LEU A 117 13.02 -9.83 9.90
CA LEU A 117 13.87 -9.29 10.96
C LEU A 117 13.33 -7.98 11.57
N ALA A 118 12.40 -7.30 10.88
CA ALA A 118 11.75 -6.10 11.39
C ALA A 118 10.33 -6.43 11.83
N PHE A 119 10.03 -6.32 13.13
CA PHE A 119 8.71 -6.69 13.66
C PHE A 119 7.62 -5.66 13.33
N VAL A 120 7.99 -4.41 13.27
CA VAL A 120 7.09 -3.28 13.02
C VAL A 120 7.53 -2.52 11.77
N ASN A 121 8.80 -2.15 11.70
CA ASN A 121 9.33 -1.29 10.65
C ASN A 121 9.56 -2.03 9.34
N GLY A 122 9.35 -1.35 8.23
CA GLY A 122 9.67 -1.86 6.90
C GLY A 122 11.06 -1.47 6.44
N ARG A 123 11.49 -2.08 5.34
CA ARG A 123 12.75 -1.71 4.68
C ARG A 123 12.72 -2.01 3.19
N ILE A 124 13.29 -1.10 2.40
CA ILE A 124 13.52 -1.30 0.96
C ILE A 124 14.94 -1.84 0.77
N SER A 125 15.11 -2.89 -0.02
CA SER A 125 16.41 -3.48 -0.37
C SER A 125 17.02 -2.79 -1.60
N ASP A 126 18.35 -2.92 -1.79
CA ASP A 126 19.02 -2.37 -2.98
C ASP A 126 18.48 -3.00 -4.27
N ARG A 127 18.13 -4.31 -4.24
CA ARG A 127 17.44 -4.99 -5.36
C ARG A 127 16.11 -4.31 -5.70
N GLN A 128 15.33 -3.91 -4.71
CA GLN A 128 14.06 -3.21 -4.95
C GLN A 128 14.27 -1.78 -5.45
N ILE A 129 15.31 -1.10 -5.00
CA ILE A 129 15.69 0.22 -5.54
C ILE A 129 16.05 0.11 -7.04
N THR A 130 16.82 -0.91 -7.42
CA THR A 130 17.09 -1.21 -8.83
C THR A 130 15.83 -1.56 -9.61
N LEU A 131 14.92 -2.34 -9.01
CA LEU A 131 13.62 -2.67 -9.61
C LEU A 131 12.77 -1.41 -9.87
N LEU A 132 12.69 -0.49 -8.88
CA LEU A 132 12.00 0.79 -9.03
C LEU A 132 12.52 1.56 -10.26
N ARG A 133 13.85 1.71 -10.36
CA ARG A 133 14.48 2.38 -11.52
C ARG A 133 14.12 1.70 -12.83
N ASN A 134 14.31 0.40 -12.92
CA ASN A 134 14.07 -0.35 -14.15
C ASN A 134 12.61 -0.33 -14.61
N ARG A 135 11.67 -0.31 -13.67
CA ARG A 135 10.23 -0.34 -13.98
C ARG A 135 9.64 1.04 -14.25
N LEU A 136 10.12 2.09 -13.58
CA LEU A 136 9.48 3.40 -13.59
C LEU A 136 10.16 4.43 -14.48
N CYS A 137 11.51 4.43 -14.55
CA CYS A 137 12.23 5.43 -15.34
C CYS A 137 12.04 5.27 -16.87
N SER A 138 11.64 4.10 -17.33
CA SER A 138 11.32 3.87 -18.75
C SER A 138 9.89 4.28 -19.14
N ILE A 139 9.07 4.68 -18.16
CA ILE A 139 7.69 5.11 -18.40
C ILE A 139 7.69 6.59 -18.77
N PRO A 140 6.97 7.00 -19.85
CA PRO A 140 6.87 8.40 -20.23
C PRO A 140 6.36 9.30 -19.10
N ASP A 141 6.86 10.55 -19.04
CA ASP A 141 6.48 11.50 -17.97
C ASP A 141 5.00 11.91 -17.99
N ARG A 142 4.34 11.78 -19.13
CA ARG A 142 2.89 12.00 -19.24
C ARG A 142 2.04 10.93 -18.53
N THR A 143 2.63 9.79 -18.13
CA THR A 143 1.95 8.73 -17.40
C THR A 143 2.04 9.01 -15.91
N PHE A 144 0.93 9.07 -15.21
CA PHE A 144 0.89 9.27 -13.76
C PHE A 144 1.44 8.03 -13.04
N LYS A 145 2.53 8.21 -12.28
CA LYS A 145 3.30 7.10 -11.69
C LYS A 145 3.04 7.00 -10.19
N ILE A 146 2.61 5.82 -9.76
CA ILE A 146 2.21 5.54 -8.39
C ILE A 146 3.04 4.39 -7.84
N VAL A 147 3.53 4.51 -6.60
CA VAL A 147 4.15 3.40 -5.87
C VAL A 147 3.33 3.09 -4.63
N VAL A 148 3.03 1.80 -4.43
CA VAL A 148 2.26 1.29 -3.29
C VAL A 148 3.19 0.51 -2.37
N THR A 149 3.27 0.91 -1.11
CA THR A 149 4.01 0.21 -0.05
C THR A 149 3.10 0.01 1.15
N HIS A 150 3.51 -0.79 2.13
CA HIS A 150 2.80 -0.81 3.42
C HIS A 150 3.35 0.25 4.37
N HIS A 151 4.67 0.30 4.54
CA HIS A 151 5.31 1.25 5.46
C HIS A 151 5.52 2.61 4.79
N PRO A 152 5.21 3.72 5.48
CA PRO A 152 5.21 5.05 4.90
C PRO A 152 6.63 5.62 4.70
N PHE A 153 6.73 6.61 3.81
CA PHE A 153 7.95 7.38 3.54
C PHE A 153 8.04 8.67 4.36
N ILE A 154 6.95 9.12 4.94
CA ILE A 154 6.89 10.27 5.84
C ILE A 154 6.35 9.83 7.19
N PRO A 155 6.78 10.46 8.30
CA PRO A 155 6.26 10.15 9.62
C PRO A 155 4.79 10.58 9.71
N PRO A 156 3.98 9.87 10.53
CA PRO A 156 2.64 10.33 10.85
C PRO A 156 2.70 11.59 11.71
N PRO A 157 1.59 12.37 11.80
CA PRO A 157 1.55 13.57 12.62
C PRO A 157 1.64 13.31 14.13
N ILE A 158 1.47 12.06 14.54
CA ILE A 158 1.52 11.61 15.94
C ILE A 158 2.52 10.43 16.10
N PRO A 159 3.17 10.28 17.29
CA PRO A 159 4.09 9.15 17.53
C PRO A 159 3.45 7.76 17.33
N PRO A 160 4.25 6.74 16.94
CA PRO A 160 5.69 6.78 16.67
C PRO A 160 6.03 7.34 15.27
N TYR A 161 7.12 8.10 15.17
CA TYR A 161 7.53 8.78 13.93
C TYR A 161 8.44 7.93 13.03
N SER A 162 8.24 6.64 12.93
CA SER A 162 9.10 5.78 12.12
C SER A 162 8.65 5.76 10.65
N ILE A 163 9.63 5.71 9.75
CA ILE A 163 9.42 5.57 8.30
C ILE A 163 10.09 4.31 7.78
N VAL A 164 9.81 3.97 6.53
CA VAL A 164 10.43 2.82 5.87
C VAL A 164 11.96 2.98 5.83
N GLY A 165 12.68 1.93 6.22
CA GLY A 165 14.14 1.95 6.18
C GLY A 165 14.67 2.11 4.74
N ARG A 166 15.70 2.94 4.56
CA ARG A 166 16.28 3.40 3.28
C ARG A 166 15.35 4.29 2.45
N ALA A 167 14.42 4.99 3.09
CA ALA A 167 13.54 5.94 2.41
C ALA A 167 14.31 6.91 1.51
N ALA A 168 15.36 7.57 2.01
CA ALA A 168 16.13 8.55 1.23
C ALA A 168 16.71 7.98 -0.07
N LYS A 169 17.27 6.74 -0.03
CA LYS A 169 17.79 6.09 -1.25
C LYS A 169 16.69 5.76 -2.26
N ALA A 170 15.53 5.30 -1.77
CA ALA A 170 14.41 5.00 -2.63
C ALA A 170 13.82 6.28 -3.23
N LEU A 171 13.65 7.33 -2.42
CA LEU A 171 13.12 8.62 -2.86
C LEU A 171 13.95 9.27 -3.95
N ALA A 172 15.28 9.19 -3.88
CA ALA A 172 16.15 9.70 -4.94
C ALA A 172 15.86 9.05 -6.30
N VAL A 173 15.56 7.72 -6.31
CA VAL A 173 15.18 7.01 -7.54
C VAL A 173 13.75 7.32 -7.96
N LEU A 174 12.84 7.48 -7.01
CA LEU A 174 11.45 7.83 -7.31
C LEU A 174 11.35 9.23 -7.92
N GLU A 175 12.14 10.17 -7.42
CA GLU A 175 12.29 11.51 -7.99
C GLU A 175 12.89 11.46 -9.41
N GLU A 176 14.01 10.74 -9.59
CA GLU A 176 14.66 10.53 -10.89
C GLU A 176 13.68 9.96 -11.94
N CYS A 177 12.80 9.05 -11.53
CA CYS A 177 11.84 8.41 -12.42
C CYS A 177 10.51 9.19 -12.57
N GLY A 178 10.37 10.36 -11.93
CA GLY A 178 9.16 11.18 -12.01
C GLY A 178 7.94 10.52 -11.39
N VAL A 179 8.06 9.97 -10.17
CA VAL A 179 6.90 9.41 -9.43
C VAL A 179 6.06 10.53 -8.86
N ASP A 180 4.74 10.44 -9.04
CA ASP A 180 3.79 11.46 -8.63
C ASP A 180 3.18 11.21 -7.25
N LEU A 181 2.92 9.91 -6.92
CA LEU A 181 2.15 9.53 -5.72
C LEU A 181 2.74 8.29 -5.04
N LEU A 182 2.89 8.37 -3.72
CA LEU A 182 3.24 7.26 -2.83
C LEU A 182 2.05 6.90 -1.94
N LEU A 183 1.60 5.66 -2.01
CA LEU A 183 0.52 5.13 -1.18
C LEU A 183 1.05 4.21 -0.09
N ALA A 184 0.58 4.41 1.14
CA ALA A 184 0.97 3.59 2.29
C ALA A 184 -0.20 3.38 3.28
N GLY A 185 -0.03 2.46 4.22
CA GLY A 185 -0.91 2.23 5.36
C GLY A 185 -0.15 2.24 6.67
N HIS A 186 -0.29 1.16 7.47
CA HIS A 186 0.49 0.86 8.67
C HIS A 186 0.09 1.60 9.95
N TYR A 187 -0.12 2.90 9.88
CA TYR A 187 -0.45 3.69 11.07
C TYR A 187 -1.94 3.76 11.39
N HIS A 188 -2.80 3.26 10.50
CA HIS A 188 -4.26 3.32 10.64
C HIS A 188 -4.79 4.76 10.71
N LEU A 189 -4.08 5.70 10.11
CA LEU A 189 -4.40 7.13 10.07
C LEU A 189 -4.43 7.61 8.63
N GLY A 190 -5.47 8.37 8.28
CA GLY A 190 -5.56 9.11 7.02
C GLY A 190 -4.68 10.35 7.09
N TYR A 191 -3.61 10.36 6.27
CA TYR A 191 -2.69 11.48 6.24
C TYR A 191 -2.09 11.64 4.85
N SER A 192 -2.00 12.86 4.39
CA SER A 192 -1.38 13.16 3.08
C SER A 192 -0.56 14.45 3.17
N ASP A 193 0.63 14.43 2.58
CA ASP A 193 1.51 15.59 2.53
C ASP A 193 2.44 15.53 1.31
N ASP A 194 3.13 16.62 1.04
CA ASP A 194 4.21 16.69 0.05
C ASP A 194 5.52 16.15 0.66
N ILE A 195 6.20 15.27 -0.04
CA ILE A 195 7.46 14.67 0.42
C ILE A 195 8.53 15.71 0.77
N ARG A 196 8.51 16.86 0.08
CA ARG A 196 9.49 17.96 0.28
C ARG A 196 9.41 18.57 1.68
N SER A 197 8.26 18.48 2.34
CA SER A 197 8.11 18.94 3.73
C SER A 197 8.87 18.08 4.74
N HIS A 198 9.30 16.89 4.33
CA HIS A 198 9.91 15.88 5.20
C HIS A 198 11.32 15.43 4.76
N HIS A 199 11.69 15.71 3.50
CA HIS A 199 12.97 15.28 2.92
C HIS A 199 13.62 16.42 2.13
N GLU A 200 14.52 17.14 2.76
CA GLU A 200 15.19 18.34 2.22
C GLU A 200 15.97 18.10 0.92
N THR A 201 16.39 16.87 0.66
CA THR A 201 17.14 16.49 -0.53
C THR A 201 16.28 16.32 -1.78
N ILE A 202 14.95 16.21 -1.62
CA ILE A 202 14.00 16.00 -2.72
C ILE A 202 13.51 17.36 -3.23
N ARG A 203 13.55 17.57 -4.53
CA ARG A 203 13.14 18.81 -5.20
C ARG A 203 11.81 18.68 -5.92
N SER A 204 11.53 17.50 -6.50
CA SER A 204 10.28 17.24 -7.20
C SER A 204 9.13 17.03 -6.23
N ARG A 205 7.93 17.45 -6.64
CA ARG A 205 6.72 17.20 -5.88
C ARG A 205 6.36 15.73 -6.00
N ILE A 206 6.37 15.03 -4.88
CA ILE A 206 5.81 13.67 -4.75
C ILE A 206 4.79 13.73 -3.62
N LEU A 207 3.53 13.45 -3.92
CA LEU A 207 2.51 13.34 -2.89
C LEU A 207 2.64 12.02 -2.16
N VAL A 208 2.56 12.04 -0.85
CA VAL A 208 2.48 10.84 -0.01
C VAL A 208 1.11 10.80 0.61
N SER A 209 0.42 9.68 0.52
CA SER A 209 -0.89 9.50 1.13
C SER A 209 -0.99 8.17 1.84
N GLN A 210 -1.39 8.24 3.09
CA GLN A 210 -1.65 7.09 3.96
C GLN A 210 -3.15 6.86 4.06
N ALA A 211 -3.57 5.60 3.94
CA ALA A 211 -4.96 5.23 4.13
C ALA A 211 -5.23 4.90 5.61
N PRO A 212 -6.43 5.24 6.11
CA PRO A 212 -6.95 4.70 7.36
C PRO A 212 -7.06 3.18 7.36
N THR A 213 -7.40 2.59 8.50
CA THR A 213 -7.69 1.16 8.58
C THR A 213 -9.13 0.85 8.16
N LEU A 214 -9.34 -0.32 7.59
CA LEU A 214 -10.66 -0.91 7.31
C LEU A 214 -10.93 -2.12 8.23
N SER A 215 -10.57 -2.00 9.51
CA SER A 215 -10.76 -3.03 10.53
C SER A 215 -11.26 -2.43 11.85
N THR A 216 -11.52 -3.28 12.83
CA THR A 216 -11.88 -2.84 14.20
C THR A 216 -10.68 -2.27 14.99
N ARG A 217 -9.50 -2.18 14.38
CA ARG A 217 -8.29 -1.60 14.99
C ARG A 217 -8.17 -0.09 14.75
N LEU A 218 -9.20 0.63 15.09
CA LEU A 218 -9.29 2.07 14.91
C LEU A 218 -8.22 2.81 15.73
N ARG A 219 -7.77 3.95 15.21
CA ARG A 219 -6.93 4.94 15.91
C ARG A 219 -7.46 6.31 15.58
N HIS A 220 -7.96 7.04 16.58
CA HIS A 220 -8.35 8.46 16.50
C HIS A 220 -9.31 8.87 15.36
N GLU A 221 -9.64 7.98 14.44
CA GLU A 221 -10.54 8.23 13.31
C GLU A 221 -11.36 6.97 12.97
N PRO A 222 -12.52 7.13 12.30
CA PRO A 222 -13.34 6.00 11.86
C PRO A 222 -12.63 5.17 10.78
N ALA A 223 -13.14 3.95 10.56
CA ALA A 223 -12.72 3.14 9.42
C ALA A 223 -13.05 3.84 8.11
N ALA A 224 -12.07 3.94 7.22
CA ALA A 224 -12.24 4.63 5.95
C ALA A 224 -11.21 4.14 4.91
N TYR A 225 -11.41 4.56 3.66
CA TYR A 225 -10.48 4.34 2.56
C TYR A 225 -10.39 5.56 1.64
N ASN A 226 -9.33 5.64 0.85
CA ASN A 226 -9.08 6.77 -0.02
C ASN A 226 -9.53 6.47 -1.46
N VAL A 227 -10.11 7.47 -2.12
CA VAL A 227 -10.44 7.44 -3.55
C VAL A 227 -9.72 8.58 -4.24
N TYR A 228 -8.94 8.25 -5.26
CA TYR A 228 -8.25 9.23 -6.10
C TYR A 228 -8.90 9.29 -7.47
N THR A 229 -9.19 10.50 -7.92
CA THR A 229 -9.48 10.78 -9.32
C THR A 229 -8.24 11.39 -9.94
N ILE A 230 -7.68 10.74 -10.93
CA ILE A 230 -6.44 11.10 -11.63
C ILE A 230 -6.82 11.64 -13.00
N ASP A 231 -6.64 12.94 -13.18
CA ASP A 231 -6.90 13.67 -14.44
C ASP A 231 -5.79 14.74 -14.60
N PRO A 232 -4.57 14.34 -15.00
CA PRO A 232 -3.42 15.22 -14.96
C PRO A 232 -3.66 16.55 -15.67
N PRO A 233 -3.25 17.69 -15.04
CA PRO A 233 -2.42 17.79 -13.85
C PRO A 233 -3.19 17.72 -12.50
N VAL A 234 -4.48 17.40 -12.51
CA VAL A 234 -5.33 17.42 -11.31
C VAL A 234 -5.37 16.02 -10.66
N LEU A 235 -5.14 15.98 -9.37
CA LEU A 235 -5.36 14.82 -8.51
C LEU A 235 -6.34 15.21 -7.41
N THR A 236 -7.48 14.54 -7.37
CA THR A 236 -8.47 14.74 -6.30
C THR A 236 -8.47 13.55 -5.37
N LEU A 237 -8.41 13.81 -4.06
CA LEU A 237 -8.54 12.79 -3.00
C LEU A 237 -9.86 12.99 -2.26
N VAL A 238 -10.63 11.91 -2.13
CA VAL A 238 -11.83 11.81 -1.28
C VAL A 238 -11.63 10.67 -0.30
N VAL A 239 -11.79 10.94 0.99
CA VAL A 239 -11.82 9.92 2.05
C VAL A 239 -13.25 9.45 2.22
N ARG A 240 -13.48 8.13 2.18
CA ARG A 240 -14.80 7.48 2.33
C ARG A 240 -14.83 6.63 3.60
N SER A 241 -15.74 6.92 4.48
CA SER A 241 -16.02 6.18 5.72
C SER A 241 -17.35 5.43 5.64
#